data_5bce595e791a28b5f7dc76ae40ae39b6
#
_entry.id   5bce595e791a28b5f7dc76ae40ae39b6
#
_cell.length_a   1.000
_cell.length_b   1.000
_cell.length_c   1.000
_cell.angle_alpha   90.00
_cell.angle_beta   90.00
_cell.angle_gamma   90.00
#
_symmetry.space_group_name_H-M   'P 1'
#
loop_
_entity.id
_entity.type
_entity.pdbx_description
1 polymer ?
#
loop_
_entity_poly.entity_id
_entity_poly.type
_entity_poly.pdbx_seq_one_letter_code
_entity_poly.pdbx_strand_id
1 'polypeptide(L)'
;MFRRHLMAAGLTFVFTLTTLTQQTTPQNSPSKNPNDPIERIKDEGMNRSQVMQTLSYLTDVIGPRLTGSPGLKRANEWTRDKLSQWGLQNAHLEAWGPFGRGWALKKFSAQVVEPQAIPLIAYPKAWSPGLKGTLTADVVYVDAKDEAGLVKYKGKLKGAIVLTTQPRELKAHFDPLGVRLTEKDLLTLADSQDPFKTPRRRPLFT
;
A
#
# COMPACT_ATOMS: atom_id res chain seq x y z
N MET A 1 43.34 -26.20 -82.06
CA MET A 1 43.32 -27.68 -82.27
C MET A 1 42.98 -28.34 -80.97
N PHE A 2 42.09 -29.32 -80.99
CA PHE A 2 41.61 -30.23 -79.93
C PHE A 2 40.65 -29.69 -78.86
N ARG A 3 39.38 -29.96 -79.14
CA ARG A 3 38.28 -30.06 -78.24
C ARG A 3 38.45 -31.28 -77.30
N ARG A 4 38.21 -31.08 -76.00
CA ARG A 4 37.88 -32.20 -75.12
C ARG A 4 36.62 -31.84 -74.30
N HIS A 5 35.55 -32.57 -74.62
CA HIS A 5 34.32 -32.56 -73.87
C HIS A 5 34.52 -33.33 -72.55
N LEU A 6 34.12 -32.77 -71.41
CA LEU A 6 34.01 -33.51 -70.22
C LEU A 6 32.51 -33.40 -69.73
N MET A 7 31.87 -34.54 -69.84
CA MET A 7 30.52 -34.70 -69.24
C MET A 7 30.63 -34.73 -67.74
N ALA A 8 29.91 -33.86 -67.05
CA ALA A 8 29.68 -33.94 -65.60
C ALA A 8 28.29 -34.47 -65.39
N ALA A 9 28.19 -35.67 -64.80
CA ALA A 9 26.94 -36.29 -64.37
C ALA A 9 26.47 -35.56 -63.13
N GLY A 10 25.30 -34.92 -63.25
CA GLY A 10 24.64 -34.27 -62.11
C GLY A 10 23.91 -35.31 -61.26
N LEU A 11 24.34 -35.48 -60.03
CA LEU A 11 23.62 -36.26 -58.97
C LEU A 11 22.63 -35.36 -58.33
N THR A 12 21.34 -35.47 -58.69
CA THR A 12 20.25 -34.76 -58.03
C THR A 12 19.90 -35.46 -56.74
N PHE A 13 20.32 -34.85 -55.62
CA PHE A 13 19.93 -35.29 -54.27
C PHE A 13 18.58 -34.66 -53.95
N VAL A 14 17.50 -35.47 -54.01
CA VAL A 14 16.14 -35.06 -53.59
C VAL A 14 16.08 -35.12 -52.06
N PHE A 15 16.15 -33.95 -51.44
CA PHE A 15 15.93 -33.82 -49.98
C PHE A 15 14.40 -33.77 -49.73
N THR A 16 13.81 -34.88 -49.35
CA THR A 16 12.43 -34.88 -48.87
C THR A 16 12.37 -34.29 -47.48
N LEU A 17 11.93 -33.04 -47.39
CA LEU A 17 11.66 -32.35 -46.15
C LEU A 17 10.35 -32.89 -45.58
N THR A 18 10.42 -33.83 -44.65
CA THR A 18 9.27 -34.25 -43.87
C THR A 18 8.93 -33.14 -42.85
N THR A 19 7.98 -32.31 -43.19
CA THR A 19 7.37 -31.37 -42.22
C THR A 19 6.62 -32.17 -41.20
N LEU A 20 7.16 -32.30 -39.97
CA LEU A 20 6.37 -32.70 -38.80
C LEU A 20 5.37 -31.57 -38.54
N THR A 21 4.16 -31.72 -39.00
CA THR A 21 3.02 -30.95 -38.54
C THR A 21 2.79 -31.35 -37.08
N GLN A 22 3.29 -30.53 -36.13
CA GLN A 22 2.79 -30.58 -34.77
C GLN A 22 1.31 -30.23 -34.82
N GLN A 23 0.46 -31.24 -34.66
CA GLN A 23 -0.93 -31.03 -34.32
C GLN A 23 -0.96 -30.35 -32.95
N THR A 24 -1.06 -29.03 -32.94
CA THR A 24 -1.53 -28.32 -31.76
C THR A 24 -2.97 -28.79 -31.54
N THR A 25 -3.14 -29.70 -30.59
CA THR A 25 -4.48 -29.96 -30.02
C THR A 25 -5.07 -28.60 -29.67
N PRO A 26 -6.26 -28.26 -30.18
CA PRO A 26 -6.93 -27.05 -29.74
C PRO A 26 -7.13 -27.19 -28.23
N GLN A 27 -6.41 -26.38 -27.47
CA GLN A 27 -6.64 -26.23 -26.06
C GLN A 27 -8.08 -25.70 -25.98
N ASN A 28 -9.01 -26.56 -25.63
CA ASN A 28 -10.40 -26.19 -25.37
C ASN A 28 -10.39 -25.17 -24.22
N SER A 29 -10.24 -23.91 -24.55
CA SER A 29 -10.57 -22.84 -23.63
C SER A 29 -12.04 -23.06 -23.27
N PRO A 30 -12.38 -23.22 -21.98
CA PRO A 30 -13.76 -23.43 -21.61
C PRO A 30 -14.56 -22.27 -22.20
N SER A 31 -15.59 -22.63 -23.00
CA SER A 31 -16.51 -21.66 -23.58
C SER A 31 -17.00 -20.75 -22.45
N LYS A 32 -16.62 -19.47 -22.48
CA LYS A 32 -17.08 -18.49 -21.50
C LYS A 32 -18.58 -18.35 -21.62
N ASN A 33 -19.30 -19.02 -20.74
CA ASN A 33 -20.76 -18.83 -20.65
C ASN A 33 -21.01 -17.46 -19.99
N PRO A 34 -21.53 -16.46 -20.70
CA PRO A 34 -21.74 -15.11 -20.13
C PRO A 34 -22.77 -15.12 -19.00
N ASN A 35 -23.52 -16.18 -18.83
CA ASN A 35 -24.49 -16.36 -17.75
C ASN A 35 -23.90 -17.11 -16.53
N ASP A 36 -22.67 -17.60 -16.61
CA ASP A 36 -22.02 -18.21 -15.45
C ASP A 36 -21.72 -17.13 -14.40
N PRO A 37 -22.22 -17.27 -13.18
CA PRO A 37 -21.95 -16.32 -12.12
C PRO A 37 -20.45 -16.10 -11.85
N ILE A 38 -19.63 -17.15 -11.98
CA ILE A 38 -18.19 -17.10 -11.77
C ILE A 38 -17.52 -16.23 -12.85
N GLU A 39 -17.88 -16.43 -14.10
CA GLU A 39 -17.34 -15.63 -15.21
C GLU A 39 -17.77 -14.16 -15.11
N ARG A 40 -18.98 -13.89 -14.65
CA ARG A 40 -19.45 -12.52 -14.37
C ARG A 40 -18.66 -11.84 -13.23
N ILE A 41 -18.37 -12.57 -12.15
CA ILE A 41 -17.56 -12.07 -11.05
C ILE A 41 -16.14 -11.76 -11.52
N LYS A 42 -15.53 -12.66 -12.29
CA LYS A 42 -14.21 -12.44 -12.89
C LYS A 42 -14.19 -11.22 -13.82
N ASP A 43 -15.19 -11.10 -14.67
CA ASP A 43 -15.28 -9.96 -15.59
C ASP A 43 -15.44 -8.63 -14.85
N GLU A 44 -16.28 -8.58 -13.81
CA GLU A 44 -16.40 -7.39 -12.96
C GLU A 44 -15.08 -7.02 -12.28
N GLY A 45 -14.40 -8.01 -11.70
CA GLY A 45 -13.15 -7.78 -10.98
C GLY A 45 -11.96 -7.43 -11.87
N MET A 46 -11.86 -8.03 -13.06
CA MET A 46 -10.68 -7.89 -13.93
C MET A 46 -10.82 -6.78 -14.97
N ASN A 47 -12.04 -6.57 -15.50
CA ASN A 47 -12.26 -5.67 -16.63
C ASN A 47 -13.02 -4.39 -16.23
N ARG A 48 -13.81 -4.43 -15.16
CA ARG A 48 -14.67 -3.32 -14.72
C ARG A 48 -14.43 -2.93 -13.26
N SER A 49 -13.27 -3.30 -12.72
CA SER A 49 -12.94 -3.05 -11.33
C SER A 49 -13.03 -1.56 -10.96
N GLN A 50 -13.76 -1.27 -9.91
CA GLN A 50 -13.88 0.07 -9.32
C GLN A 50 -12.99 0.25 -8.09
N VAL A 51 -12.05 -0.69 -7.84
CA VAL A 51 -11.24 -0.67 -6.62
C VAL A 51 -10.41 0.60 -6.50
N MET A 52 -9.81 1.07 -7.59
CA MET A 52 -8.99 2.29 -7.56
C MET A 52 -9.81 3.55 -7.33
N GLN A 53 -10.99 3.66 -7.95
CA GLN A 53 -11.92 4.77 -7.71
C GLN A 53 -12.42 4.78 -6.27
N THR A 54 -12.77 3.60 -5.74
CA THR A 54 -13.20 3.42 -4.35
C THR A 54 -12.08 3.80 -3.39
N LEU A 55 -10.86 3.34 -3.65
CA LEU A 55 -9.69 3.67 -2.84
C LEU A 55 -9.40 5.16 -2.86
N SER A 56 -9.32 5.77 -4.04
CA SER A 56 -9.07 7.22 -4.18
C SER A 56 -10.14 8.05 -3.46
N TYR A 57 -11.41 7.68 -3.57
CA TYR A 57 -12.46 8.41 -2.85
C TYR A 57 -12.30 8.33 -1.33
N LEU A 58 -11.99 7.13 -0.81
CA LEU A 58 -11.77 6.93 0.63
C LEU A 58 -10.51 7.62 1.14
N THR A 59 -9.43 7.64 0.36
CA THR A 59 -8.13 8.18 0.80
C THR A 59 -8.00 9.67 0.53
N ASP A 60 -8.41 10.12 -0.65
CA ASP A 60 -8.12 11.48 -1.13
C ASP A 60 -9.29 12.44 -0.84
N VAL A 61 -10.55 11.97 -0.98
CA VAL A 61 -11.73 12.82 -0.76
C VAL A 61 -12.16 12.80 0.71
N ILE A 62 -12.27 11.61 1.31
CA ILE A 62 -12.65 11.49 2.73
C ILE A 62 -11.44 11.69 3.64
N GLY A 63 -10.31 11.08 3.31
CA GLY A 63 -9.07 11.19 4.04
C GLY A 63 -9.03 10.36 5.33
N PRO A 64 -8.35 10.83 6.39
CA PRO A 64 -8.17 10.09 7.63
C PRO A 64 -9.50 9.69 8.30
N ARG A 65 -9.59 8.42 8.69
CA ARG A 65 -10.80 7.80 9.23
C ARG A 65 -10.56 7.20 10.62
N LEU A 66 -10.05 8.01 11.52
CA LEU A 66 -9.82 7.58 12.90
C LEU A 66 -11.16 7.27 13.60
N THR A 67 -11.16 6.28 14.48
CA THR A 67 -12.36 5.89 15.24
C THR A 67 -12.94 7.11 15.97
N GLY A 68 -14.26 7.27 15.92
CA GLY A 68 -14.96 8.40 16.50
C GLY A 68 -14.74 9.74 15.79
N SER A 69 -14.02 9.79 14.66
CA SER A 69 -13.80 11.03 13.93
C SER A 69 -14.92 11.34 12.93
N PRO A 70 -15.12 12.63 12.56
CA PRO A 70 -16.03 13.00 11.48
C PRO A 70 -15.68 12.35 10.14
N GLY A 71 -14.40 12.08 9.89
CA GLY A 71 -13.94 11.37 8.68
C GLY A 71 -14.46 9.93 8.63
N LEU A 72 -14.39 9.21 9.75
CA LEU A 72 -14.95 7.86 9.82
C LEU A 72 -16.47 7.86 9.60
N LYS A 73 -17.19 8.81 10.22
CA LYS A 73 -18.63 8.93 10.03
C LYS A 73 -18.99 9.08 8.54
N ARG A 74 -18.33 10.02 7.84
CA ARG A 74 -18.55 10.22 6.40
C ARG A 74 -18.22 8.96 5.58
N ALA A 75 -17.15 8.25 5.94
CA ALA A 75 -16.78 7.03 5.24
C ALA A 75 -17.83 5.93 5.42
N ASN A 76 -18.32 5.75 6.63
CA ASN A 76 -19.37 4.75 6.93
C ASN A 76 -20.67 5.06 6.18
N GLU A 77 -21.11 6.32 6.18
CA GLU A 77 -22.29 6.76 5.44
C GLU A 77 -22.11 6.53 3.93
N TRP A 78 -20.99 6.93 3.39
CA TRP A 78 -20.67 6.70 1.97
C TRP A 78 -20.63 5.21 1.63
N THR A 79 -20.02 4.37 2.48
CA THR A 79 -19.94 2.91 2.26
C THR A 79 -21.32 2.28 2.26
N ARG A 80 -22.18 2.64 3.23
CA ARG A 80 -23.58 2.20 3.26
C ARG A 80 -24.30 2.53 1.96
N ASP A 81 -24.17 3.77 1.50
CA ASP A 81 -24.84 4.24 0.29
C ASP A 81 -24.28 3.55 -0.97
N LYS A 82 -22.97 3.29 -0.99
CA LYS A 82 -22.31 2.55 -2.07
C LYS A 82 -22.79 1.10 -2.15
N LEU A 83 -22.90 0.41 -1.01
CA LEU A 83 -23.43 -0.94 -0.95
C LEU A 83 -24.87 -1.00 -1.46
N SER A 84 -25.71 -0.02 -1.08
CA SER A 84 -27.06 0.11 -1.61
C SER A 84 -27.09 0.33 -3.13
N GLN A 85 -26.20 1.19 -3.65
CA GLN A 85 -26.06 1.43 -5.10
C GLN A 85 -25.64 0.16 -5.86
N TRP A 86 -24.86 -0.71 -5.25
CA TRP A 86 -24.48 -2.00 -5.82
C TRP A 86 -25.59 -3.07 -5.71
N GLY A 87 -26.74 -2.70 -5.15
CA GLY A 87 -27.92 -3.58 -5.08
C GLY A 87 -27.98 -4.46 -3.83
N LEU A 88 -27.07 -4.26 -2.85
CA LEU A 88 -27.16 -4.95 -1.59
C LEU A 88 -28.36 -4.41 -0.80
N GLN A 89 -29.18 -5.33 -0.28
CA GLN A 89 -30.33 -4.98 0.55
C GLN A 89 -29.93 -4.80 2.00
N ASN A 90 -30.67 -3.97 2.71
CA ASN A 90 -30.51 -3.74 4.13
C ASN A 90 -29.12 -3.20 4.54
N ALA A 91 -28.48 -2.43 3.68
CA ALA A 91 -27.24 -1.76 4.06
C ALA A 91 -27.54 -0.68 5.11
N HIS A 92 -27.01 -0.84 6.32
CA HIS A 92 -27.24 0.09 7.41
C HIS A 92 -25.99 0.23 8.28
N LEU A 93 -26.01 1.20 9.18
CA LEU A 93 -24.94 1.43 10.16
C LEU A 93 -25.38 0.89 11.52
N GLU A 94 -24.50 0.13 12.16
CA GLU A 94 -24.71 -0.37 13.52
C GLU A 94 -23.71 0.27 14.48
N ALA A 95 -24.22 0.75 15.62
CA ALA A 95 -23.35 1.22 16.69
C ALA A 95 -22.87 0.02 17.52
N TRP A 96 -21.54 -0.17 17.57
CA TRP A 96 -20.95 -1.28 18.34
C TRP A 96 -20.54 -0.91 19.78
N GLY A 97 -20.74 0.35 20.17
CA GLY A 97 -20.54 0.82 21.54
C GLY A 97 -19.90 2.22 21.61
N PRO A 98 -19.75 2.76 22.80
CA PRO A 98 -19.09 4.04 23.01
C PRO A 98 -17.58 3.89 22.82
N PHE A 99 -17.00 4.72 21.97
CA PHE A 99 -15.55 4.78 21.78
C PHE A 99 -14.89 5.84 22.67
N GLY A 100 -15.64 6.84 23.10
CA GLY A 100 -15.14 7.99 23.82
C GLY A 100 -14.93 9.19 22.88
N ARG A 101 -13.83 9.92 23.06
CA ARG A 101 -13.58 11.16 22.31
C ARG A 101 -12.83 10.88 20.99
N GLY A 102 -13.43 11.24 19.87
CA GLY A 102 -12.79 11.24 18.57
C GLY A 102 -11.77 12.38 18.43
N TRP A 103 -10.95 12.29 17.39
CA TRP A 103 -9.95 13.30 17.05
C TRP A 103 -9.95 13.59 15.56
N ALA A 104 -9.72 14.85 15.19
CA ALA A 104 -9.53 15.25 13.81
C ALA A 104 -8.52 16.39 13.72
N LEU A 105 -7.62 16.32 12.75
CA LEU A 105 -6.71 17.40 12.45
C LEU A 105 -7.48 18.57 11.83
N LYS A 106 -7.43 19.75 12.46
CA LYS A 106 -8.03 20.98 11.94
C LYS A 106 -7.02 21.77 11.11
N LYS A 107 -5.88 22.10 11.74
CA LYS A 107 -4.78 22.84 11.13
C LYS A 107 -3.51 22.49 11.90
N PHE A 108 -2.42 22.35 11.17
CA PHE A 108 -1.09 22.21 11.76
C PHE A 108 -0.06 22.89 10.85
N SER A 109 0.87 23.58 11.44
CA SER A 109 2.08 24.07 10.78
C SER A 109 3.23 24.10 11.79
N ALA A 110 4.42 23.83 11.33
CA ALA A 110 5.64 23.92 12.16
C ALA A 110 6.78 24.49 11.31
N GLN A 111 7.57 25.36 11.92
CA GLN A 111 8.77 25.91 11.29
C GLN A 111 9.82 26.26 12.33
N VAL A 112 11.08 26.21 11.98
CA VAL A 112 12.14 26.89 12.67
C VAL A 112 12.03 28.38 12.34
N VAL A 113 12.14 29.26 13.34
CA VAL A 113 12.08 30.72 13.12
C VAL A 113 13.46 31.36 13.22
N GLU A 114 14.35 30.82 14.04
CA GLU A 114 15.73 31.30 14.22
C GLU A 114 16.69 30.10 14.20
N PRO A 115 17.89 30.24 13.66
CA PRO A 115 18.51 31.45 13.08
C PRO A 115 17.96 31.86 11.71
N GLN A 116 17.17 31.00 11.08
CA GLN A 116 16.49 31.29 9.79
C GLN A 116 15.16 30.52 9.69
N ALA A 117 14.24 31.07 8.93
CA ALA A 117 12.94 30.43 8.71
C ALA A 117 13.09 29.16 7.86
N ILE A 118 12.78 27.98 8.45
CA ILE A 118 12.79 26.69 7.77
C ILE A 118 11.43 25.99 8.00
N PRO A 119 10.61 25.80 6.98
CA PRO A 119 9.38 25.04 7.13
C PRO A 119 9.70 23.57 7.43
N LEU A 120 8.96 22.99 8.37
CA LEU A 120 9.12 21.59 8.74
C LEU A 120 7.98 20.74 8.16
N ILE A 121 8.34 19.61 7.55
CA ILE A 121 7.39 18.57 7.17
C ILE A 121 7.11 17.73 8.41
N ALA A 122 6.02 18.03 9.10
CA ALA A 122 5.66 17.37 10.35
C ALA A 122 4.14 17.22 10.49
N TYR A 123 3.72 16.27 11.32
CA TYR A 123 2.32 15.99 11.60
C TYR A 123 2.13 15.72 13.10
N PRO A 124 1.02 16.20 13.70
CA PRO A 124 0.74 15.86 15.09
C PRO A 124 0.31 14.40 15.19
N LYS A 125 0.66 13.75 16.28
CA LYS A 125 0.09 12.44 16.59
C LYS A 125 -1.40 12.58 16.86
N ALA A 126 -2.17 11.57 16.44
CA ALA A 126 -3.58 11.51 16.75
C ALA A 126 -3.81 11.61 18.28
N TRP A 127 -4.91 12.21 18.67
CA TRP A 127 -5.29 12.54 20.06
C TRP A 127 -4.38 13.54 20.77
N SER A 128 -3.39 14.15 20.07
CA SER A 128 -2.69 15.32 20.63
C SER A 128 -3.67 16.46 20.94
N PRO A 129 -3.50 17.14 22.08
CA PRO A 129 -4.30 18.33 22.38
C PRO A 129 -4.01 19.46 21.40
N GLY A 130 -4.99 20.31 21.16
CA GLY A 130 -4.81 21.53 20.37
C GLY A 130 -4.12 22.64 21.16
N LEU A 131 -3.48 23.55 20.43
CA LEU A 131 -2.94 24.80 20.99
C LEU A 131 -3.97 25.94 20.84
N LYS A 132 -3.94 26.91 21.75
CA LYS A 132 -4.77 28.14 21.69
C LYS A 132 -4.13 29.23 20.81
N GLY A 133 -3.44 28.89 19.78
CA GLY A 133 -2.74 29.81 18.90
C GLY A 133 -1.35 29.30 18.50
N THR A 134 -0.50 30.19 18.02
CA THR A 134 0.87 29.85 17.68
C THR A 134 1.72 29.80 18.95
N LEU A 135 2.53 28.77 19.08
CA LEU A 135 3.57 28.63 20.11
C LEU A 135 4.95 28.84 19.46
N THR A 136 5.71 29.80 19.98
CA THR A 136 7.13 29.96 19.63
C THR A 136 7.92 29.76 20.91
N ALA A 137 8.92 28.89 20.89
CA ALA A 137 9.73 28.58 22.06
C ALA A 137 11.08 27.97 21.64
N ASP A 138 12.03 28.01 22.55
CA ASP A 138 13.31 27.34 22.38
C ASP A 138 13.15 25.83 22.29
N VAL A 139 14.03 25.20 21.53
CA VAL A 139 14.05 23.75 21.34
C VAL A 139 15.12 23.13 22.22
N VAL A 140 14.72 22.17 23.05
CA VAL A 140 15.66 21.43 23.93
C VAL A 140 15.62 19.95 23.54
N TYR A 141 16.77 19.43 23.14
CA TYR A 141 16.93 17.99 22.93
C TYR A 141 17.23 17.31 24.27
N VAL A 142 16.42 16.32 24.63
CA VAL A 142 16.54 15.57 25.88
C VAL A 142 17.04 14.16 25.54
N ASP A 143 18.32 13.93 25.87
CA ASP A 143 18.95 12.61 25.80
C ASP A 143 18.98 11.99 27.21
N ALA A 144 17.83 11.61 27.71
CA ALA A 144 17.72 10.95 29.02
C ALA A 144 17.08 9.57 28.79
N LYS A 145 17.77 8.53 29.26
CA LYS A 145 17.30 7.14 29.18
C LYS A 145 16.51 6.71 30.41
N ASP A 146 16.69 7.44 31.50
CA ASP A 146 16.10 7.15 32.81
C ASP A 146 15.81 8.46 33.57
N GLU A 147 15.19 8.32 34.73
CA GLU A 147 14.85 9.44 35.60
C GLU A 147 16.12 10.20 36.09
N ALA A 148 17.20 9.49 36.37
CA ALA A 148 18.48 10.12 36.79
C ALA A 148 19.02 11.01 35.67
N GLY A 149 18.93 10.58 34.41
CA GLY A 149 19.30 11.38 33.23
C GLY A 149 18.48 12.65 33.06
N LEU A 150 17.25 12.70 33.57
CA LEU A 150 16.39 13.90 33.51
C LEU A 150 16.83 15.00 34.48
N VAL A 151 17.58 14.69 35.54
CA VAL A 151 17.99 15.66 36.52
C VAL A 151 18.77 16.83 35.90
N LYS A 152 19.60 16.57 34.89
CA LYS A 152 20.40 17.62 34.18
C LYS A 152 19.51 18.63 33.40
N TYR A 153 18.24 18.31 33.19
CA TYR A 153 17.29 19.18 32.49
C TYR A 153 16.32 19.89 33.46
N LYS A 154 16.49 19.69 34.77
CA LYS A 154 15.63 20.32 35.79
C LYS A 154 15.61 21.83 35.60
N GLY A 155 14.42 22.43 35.54
CA GLY A 155 14.24 23.86 35.34
C GLY A 155 14.39 24.35 33.87
N LYS A 156 14.88 23.53 32.95
CA LYS A 156 15.14 23.92 31.54
C LYS A 156 14.01 23.59 30.58
N LEU A 157 13.06 22.74 30.99
CA LEU A 157 12.02 22.24 30.08
C LEU A 157 10.72 23.05 30.15
N LYS A 158 10.57 23.93 31.14
CA LYS A 158 9.35 24.72 31.28
C LYS A 158 9.26 25.74 30.14
N GLY A 159 8.20 25.62 29.31
CA GLY A 159 7.99 26.52 28.19
C GLY A 159 8.80 26.20 26.94
N ALA A 160 9.63 25.15 26.95
CA ALA A 160 10.42 24.72 25.81
C ALA A 160 9.68 23.68 24.94
N ILE A 161 10.07 23.60 23.68
CA ILE A 161 9.71 22.48 22.78
C ILE A 161 10.75 21.39 22.99
N VAL A 162 10.32 20.23 23.46
CA VAL A 162 11.21 19.14 23.84
C VAL A 162 11.29 18.09 22.73
N LEU A 163 12.49 17.81 22.24
CA LEU A 163 12.79 16.70 21.35
C LEU A 163 13.29 15.51 22.16
N THR A 164 12.63 14.36 22.04
CA THR A 164 12.93 13.15 22.82
C THR A 164 13.51 12.01 21.99
N THR A 165 13.58 12.17 20.67
CA THR A 165 14.05 11.13 19.76
C THR A 165 15.35 11.56 19.10
N GLN A 166 16.33 10.67 19.05
CA GLN A 166 17.57 10.93 18.31
C GLN A 166 17.29 11.12 16.81
N PRO A 167 18.05 11.99 16.14
CA PRO A 167 18.01 12.10 14.69
C PRO A 167 18.30 10.74 14.06
N ARG A 168 17.48 10.34 13.12
CA ARG A 168 17.72 9.14 12.31
C ARG A 168 18.53 9.51 11.09
N GLU A 169 19.48 8.67 10.73
CA GLU A 169 20.15 8.80 9.45
C GLU A 169 19.12 8.64 8.32
N LEU A 170 19.04 9.64 7.47
CA LEU A 170 18.18 9.60 6.28
C LEU A 170 19.02 9.18 5.08
N LYS A 171 18.70 8.03 4.51
CA LYS A 171 19.28 7.56 3.26
C LYS A 171 18.30 7.82 2.13
N ALA A 172 18.80 8.23 0.98
CA ALA A 172 17.98 8.33 -0.21
C ALA A 172 17.49 6.94 -0.60
N HIS A 173 16.19 6.83 -0.90
CA HIS A 173 15.57 5.61 -1.36
C HIS A 173 15.48 5.66 -2.88
N PHE A 174 16.25 4.82 -3.55
CA PHE A 174 16.23 4.67 -5.02
C PHE A 174 15.43 3.44 -5.44
N ASP A 175 15.18 2.51 -4.51
CA ASP A 175 14.34 1.35 -4.73
C ASP A 175 12.87 1.65 -4.46
N PRO A 176 11.93 1.01 -5.17
CA PRO A 176 10.52 1.14 -4.88
C PRO A 176 10.20 0.76 -3.44
N LEU A 177 9.42 1.59 -2.72
CA LEU A 177 8.97 1.29 -1.35
C LEU A 177 7.95 0.15 -1.29
N GLY A 178 7.38 -0.21 -2.41
CA GLY A 178 6.47 -1.34 -2.56
C GLY A 178 6.75 -2.09 -3.86
N VAL A 179 6.63 -3.40 -3.81
CA VAL A 179 6.78 -4.27 -4.97
C VAL A 179 5.49 -5.07 -5.18
N ARG A 180 5.16 -5.29 -6.45
CA ARG A 180 4.09 -6.23 -6.78
C ARG A 180 4.64 -7.65 -6.58
N LEU A 181 3.90 -8.49 -5.87
CA LEU A 181 4.25 -9.89 -5.73
C LEU A 181 4.20 -10.57 -7.09
N THR A 182 5.20 -11.41 -7.36
CA THR A 182 5.22 -12.24 -8.56
C THR A 182 4.27 -13.43 -8.40
N GLU A 183 3.94 -14.10 -9.49
CA GLU A 183 3.13 -15.33 -9.44
C GLU A 183 3.77 -16.39 -8.54
N LYS A 184 5.10 -16.54 -8.60
CA LYS A 184 5.84 -17.44 -7.71
C LYS A 184 5.70 -17.08 -6.23
N ASP A 185 5.74 -15.80 -5.90
CA ASP A 185 5.55 -15.33 -4.53
C ASP A 185 4.14 -15.62 -4.03
N LEU A 186 3.14 -15.40 -4.89
CA LEU A 186 1.73 -15.68 -4.58
C LEU A 186 1.49 -17.18 -4.36
N LEU A 187 2.08 -18.05 -5.17
CA LEU A 187 2.02 -19.51 -4.97
C LEU A 187 2.69 -19.92 -3.66
N THR A 188 3.86 -19.36 -3.35
CA THR A 188 4.54 -19.60 -2.08
C THR A 188 3.68 -19.18 -0.87
N LEU A 189 2.97 -18.06 -1.00
CA LEU A 189 2.04 -17.60 0.04
C LEU A 189 0.80 -18.51 0.16
N ALA A 190 0.30 -19.04 -0.96
CA ALA A 190 -0.83 -19.98 -0.95
C ALA A 190 -0.48 -21.29 -0.23
N ASP A 191 0.76 -21.74 -0.34
CA ASP A 191 1.29 -22.92 0.35
C ASP A 191 1.79 -22.62 1.77
N SER A 192 1.62 -21.39 2.27
CA SER A 192 2.06 -21.03 3.61
C SER A 192 1.29 -21.80 4.68
N GLN A 193 1.99 -22.14 5.78
CA GLN A 193 1.36 -22.82 6.89
C GLN A 193 0.26 -21.95 7.53
N ASP A 194 -0.80 -22.59 7.99
CA ASP A 194 -1.88 -21.94 8.71
C ASP A 194 -1.34 -21.12 9.89
N PRO A 195 -1.54 -19.80 9.90
CA PRO A 195 -1.01 -18.92 10.94
C PRO A 195 -1.58 -19.23 12.33
N PHE A 196 -2.70 -19.94 12.41
CA PHE A 196 -3.29 -20.36 13.68
C PHE A 196 -2.68 -21.67 14.23
N LYS A 197 -1.98 -22.44 13.40
CA LYS A 197 -1.26 -23.65 13.80
C LYS A 197 0.19 -23.40 14.17
N THR A 198 0.76 -22.29 13.77
CA THR A 198 2.15 -21.93 14.08
C THR A 198 2.17 -21.01 15.30
N PRO A 199 2.98 -21.30 16.35
CA PRO A 199 3.14 -20.39 17.48
C PRO A 199 3.57 -19.01 16.95
N ARG A 200 2.80 -17.95 17.23
CA ARG A 200 3.16 -16.59 16.86
C ARG A 200 4.50 -16.24 17.51
N ARG A 201 5.59 -16.28 16.75
CA ARG A 201 6.81 -15.58 17.15
C ARG A 201 6.44 -14.10 17.18
N ARG A 202 6.33 -13.53 18.38
CA ARG A 202 6.25 -12.07 18.53
C ARG A 202 7.49 -11.49 17.85
N PRO A 203 7.37 -10.59 16.87
CA PRO A 203 8.54 -9.84 16.41
C PRO A 203 9.07 -9.09 17.64
N LEU A 204 10.29 -9.42 18.03
CA LEU A 204 11.05 -8.58 18.95
C LEU A 204 11.33 -7.27 18.20
N PHE A 205 10.51 -6.26 18.50
CA PHE A 205 10.90 -4.90 18.16
C PHE A 205 12.07 -4.53 19.06
N THR A 206 13.24 -4.58 18.50
CA THR A 206 14.45 -3.92 19.03
C THR A 206 14.52 -2.50 18.51
#